data_df9e5b65824a40ce95c02869aabd7c53
#
_entry.id   df9e5b65824a40ce95c02869aabd7c53
#
_cell.length_a   1.000
_cell.length_b   1.000
_cell.length_c   1.000
_cell.angle_alpha   90.00
_cell.angle_beta   90.00
_cell.angle_gamma   90.00
#
_symmetry.space_group_name_H-M   'P 1'
#
loop_
_entity.id
_entity.type
_entity.pdbx_description
1 polymer ?
#
loop_
_entity_poly.entity_id
_entity_poly.type
_entity_poly.pdbx_seq_one_letter_code
_entity_poly.pdbx_strand_id
1 'polypeptide(L)'
;MHISNHNRLYTLSKSLNIVSSTPGIIEDIQISKIKYSSNPLRTHLSGVEDLVDSIRANGLLQPILVRPKEVDFEIVAGNRRREACKLLRWKKITCHVVNLDDKQAFETSLIENLHRETLEPIEEAQAYKAYVADFGWGGVSELAKKVGKSPSYITKRIKLLNLPNDVINSLYETSLNSSVAEELCSLKNPLKQSELADLIIRRHLSLRKARELVDHHRGNKVDFTFDSSIEHSIRVFDKLILLLRVALNNIGALISDNEDEWVVREVLMYHRNMIHQQIDLLIKEKRKFDRRLLALNFSAPKNFRAGITVKNNGKKEEYEPC
;
A
#
# COMPACT_ATOMS: atom_id res chain seq x y z
N MET A 1 2.30 -19.75 -7.57
CA MET A 1 1.61 -19.28 -6.36
C MET A 1 2.20 -19.92 -5.09
N HIS A 2 3.52 -19.85 -4.84
CA HIS A 2 4.17 -20.56 -3.73
C HIS A 2 5.31 -19.79 -3.03
N ILE A 3 5.38 -18.48 -3.17
CA ILE A 3 6.47 -17.68 -2.55
C ILE A 3 6.04 -16.93 -1.27
N SER A 4 4.72 -16.87 -0.96
CA SER A 4 4.21 -16.07 0.17
C SER A 4 4.34 -16.73 1.55
N ASN A 5 4.46 -18.07 1.64
CA ASN A 5 4.47 -18.75 2.94
C ASN A 5 5.86 -18.83 3.62
N HIS A 6 6.95 -18.74 2.88
CA HIS A 6 8.30 -18.81 3.45
C HIS A 6 8.69 -17.56 4.25
N ASN A 7 8.26 -16.38 3.76
CA ASN A 7 8.52 -15.11 4.48
C ASN A 7 7.69 -14.99 5.78
N ARG A 8 6.51 -15.60 5.83
CA ARG A 8 5.64 -15.57 7.02
C ARG A 8 6.18 -16.42 8.17
N LEU A 9 6.79 -17.57 7.86
CA LEU A 9 7.43 -18.45 8.86
C LEU A 9 8.75 -17.85 9.38
N TYR A 10 9.49 -17.14 8.52
CA TYR A 10 10.74 -16.47 8.90
C TYR A 10 10.50 -15.26 9.82
N THR A 11 9.42 -14.50 9.61
CA THR A 11 9.01 -13.40 10.48
C THR A 11 8.46 -13.88 11.81
N LEU A 12 7.71 -14.98 11.84
CA LEU A 12 7.23 -15.59 13.09
C LEU A 12 8.36 -16.14 13.95
N SER A 13 9.41 -16.72 13.34
CA SER A 13 10.58 -17.19 14.07
C SER A 13 11.40 -16.05 14.68
N LYS A 14 11.45 -14.90 14.03
CA LYS A 14 12.18 -13.72 14.51
C LYS A 14 11.48 -13.00 15.67
N SER A 15 10.14 -12.93 15.65
CA SER A 15 9.37 -12.36 16.76
C SER A 15 9.35 -13.27 18.00
N LEU A 16 9.35 -14.59 17.81
CA LEU A 16 9.54 -15.56 18.90
C LEU A 16 10.93 -15.46 19.52
N ASN A 17 11.96 -15.16 18.74
CA ASN A 17 13.34 -15.04 19.24
C ASN A 17 13.58 -13.78 20.08
N ILE A 18 12.87 -12.66 19.86
CA ILE A 18 13.07 -11.44 20.66
C ILE A 18 12.50 -11.61 22.06
N VAL A 19 11.34 -12.24 22.21
CA VAL A 19 10.73 -12.50 23.53
C VAL A 19 11.48 -13.62 24.28
N SER A 20 12.04 -14.59 23.57
CA SER A 20 12.79 -15.71 24.16
C SER A 20 14.27 -15.41 24.41
N SER A 21 14.85 -14.39 23.77
CA SER A 21 16.26 -14.01 23.93
C SER A 21 16.51 -13.00 25.03
N THR A 22 15.46 -12.37 25.57
CA THR A 22 15.61 -11.43 26.68
C THR A 22 15.72 -12.22 27.98
N PRO A 23 16.79 -12.08 28.76
CA PRO A 23 16.93 -12.83 29.99
C PRO A 23 15.84 -12.42 30.98
N GLY A 24 15.07 -13.37 31.47
CA GLY A 24 13.96 -13.13 32.37
C GLY A 24 13.50 -14.43 33.05
N ILE A 25 12.56 -14.31 33.97
CA ILE A 25 12.04 -15.43 34.77
C ILE A 25 10.60 -15.70 34.33
N ILE A 26 10.25 -16.97 34.18
CA ILE A 26 8.86 -17.39 33.97
C ILE A 26 8.20 -17.65 35.32
N GLU A 27 7.12 -16.93 35.60
CA GLU A 27 6.41 -16.99 36.88
C GLU A 27 4.90 -16.85 36.69
N ASP A 28 4.13 -17.55 37.57
CA ASP A 28 2.66 -17.42 37.63
C ASP A 28 2.25 -16.25 38.50
N ILE A 29 1.82 -15.15 37.89
CA ILE A 29 1.45 -13.91 38.55
C ILE A 29 -0.07 -13.76 38.64
N GLN A 30 -0.55 -13.23 39.78
CA GLN A 30 -1.98 -12.91 39.96
C GLN A 30 -2.41 -11.84 38.92
N ILE A 31 -3.53 -12.08 38.22
CA ILE A 31 -4.06 -11.12 37.22
C ILE A 31 -4.27 -9.73 37.80
N SER A 32 -4.70 -9.64 39.08
CA SER A 32 -4.91 -8.37 39.77
C SER A 32 -3.66 -7.51 39.90
N LYS A 33 -2.49 -8.14 39.95
CA LYS A 33 -1.18 -7.45 40.03
C LYS A 33 -0.62 -7.06 38.67
N ILE A 34 -1.26 -7.48 37.56
CA ILE A 34 -0.80 -7.17 36.21
C ILE A 34 -1.58 -5.94 35.69
N LYS A 35 -0.93 -4.80 35.55
CA LYS A 35 -1.50 -3.55 35.07
C LYS A 35 -1.24 -3.35 33.58
N TYR A 36 -2.09 -2.61 32.90
CA TYR A 36 -1.84 -2.16 31.55
C TYR A 36 -0.68 -1.18 31.52
N SER A 37 0.00 -1.10 30.37
CA SER A 37 1.02 -0.08 30.15
C SER A 37 0.42 1.31 30.31
N SER A 38 1.19 2.22 30.92
CA SER A 38 0.84 3.65 31.01
C SER A 38 0.80 4.31 29.64
N ASN A 39 1.50 3.74 28.64
CA ASN A 39 1.56 4.22 27.25
C ASN A 39 1.15 3.11 26.30
N PRO A 40 -0.15 2.73 26.22
CA PRO A 40 -0.58 1.66 25.34
C PRO A 40 -0.47 2.08 23.88
N LEU A 41 0.16 1.25 23.06
CA LEU A 41 0.26 1.47 21.61
C LEU A 41 -1.06 1.18 20.88
N ARG A 42 -2.01 0.53 21.54
CA ARG A 42 -3.34 0.21 21.03
C ARG A 42 -4.40 0.67 21.97
N THR A 43 -5.39 1.36 21.42
CA THR A 43 -6.59 1.79 22.17
C THR A 43 -7.73 0.77 22.11
N HIS A 44 -7.78 -0.07 21.08
CA HIS A 44 -8.85 -1.06 20.89
C HIS A 44 -8.29 -2.50 20.86
N LEU A 45 -8.88 -3.33 21.71
CA LEU A 45 -8.58 -4.78 21.78
C LEU A 45 -9.67 -5.55 21.02
N SER A 46 -9.58 -5.63 19.70
CA SER A 46 -10.49 -6.43 18.88
C SER A 46 -10.09 -7.91 18.83
N GLY A 47 -11.05 -8.82 18.61
CA GLY A 47 -10.84 -10.27 18.41
C GLY A 47 -10.29 -10.98 19.65
N VAL A 48 -10.81 -10.67 20.84
CA VAL A 48 -10.45 -11.36 22.07
C VAL A 48 -11.21 -12.68 22.19
N GLU A 49 -12.41 -12.75 21.60
CA GLU A 49 -13.33 -13.91 21.67
C GLU A 49 -12.69 -15.18 21.10
N ASP A 50 -12.12 -15.12 19.91
CA ASP A 50 -11.43 -16.25 19.27
C ASP A 50 -10.26 -16.76 20.13
N LEU A 51 -9.58 -15.82 20.80
CA LEU A 51 -8.47 -16.12 21.68
C LEU A 51 -8.92 -16.77 22.99
N VAL A 52 -10.09 -16.39 23.51
CA VAL A 52 -10.73 -17.02 24.70
C VAL A 52 -10.99 -18.49 24.43
N ASP A 53 -11.56 -18.84 23.28
CA ASP A 53 -11.85 -20.24 22.94
C ASP A 53 -10.59 -21.05 22.74
N SER A 54 -9.57 -20.48 22.11
CA SER A 54 -8.26 -21.11 21.95
C SER A 54 -7.58 -21.36 23.30
N ILE A 55 -7.60 -20.37 24.22
CA ILE A 55 -6.98 -20.51 25.55
C ILE A 55 -7.76 -21.50 26.43
N ARG A 56 -9.09 -21.55 26.28
CA ARG A 56 -9.92 -22.53 26.98
C ARG A 56 -9.58 -23.96 26.59
N ALA A 57 -9.32 -24.19 25.29
CA ALA A 57 -9.03 -25.52 24.76
C ALA A 57 -7.59 -25.98 25.03
N ASN A 58 -6.61 -25.08 24.86
CA ASN A 58 -5.19 -25.44 24.80
C ASN A 58 -4.34 -24.84 25.96
N GLY A 59 -4.97 -24.04 26.84
CA GLY A 59 -4.22 -23.26 27.82
C GLY A 59 -3.47 -22.07 27.19
N LEU A 60 -2.73 -21.35 28.01
CA LEU A 60 -1.89 -20.24 27.56
C LEU A 60 -0.55 -20.73 27.03
N LEU A 61 -0.45 -20.96 25.71
CA LEU A 61 0.75 -21.50 25.06
C LEU A 61 1.95 -20.54 25.09
N GLN A 62 1.71 -19.24 25.15
CA GLN A 62 2.77 -18.22 25.19
C GLN A 62 2.58 -17.34 26.42
N PRO A 63 3.60 -17.19 27.28
CA PRO A 63 3.53 -16.31 28.45
C PRO A 63 3.32 -14.85 28.02
N ILE A 64 2.75 -14.06 28.94
CA ILE A 64 2.62 -12.60 28.77
C ILE A 64 3.94 -11.98 29.19
N LEU A 65 4.45 -11.03 28.39
CA LEU A 65 5.66 -10.29 28.74
C LEU A 65 5.31 -9.15 29.67
N VAL A 66 5.92 -9.16 30.85
CA VAL A 66 5.70 -8.14 31.89
C VAL A 66 7.01 -7.61 32.45
N ARG A 67 6.99 -6.43 33.02
CA ARG A 67 8.10 -5.87 33.80
C ARG A 67 7.67 -5.53 35.23
N PRO A 68 8.54 -5.61 36.22
CA PRO A 68 8.26 -5.09 37.55
C PRO A 68 8.06 -3.56 37.49
N LYS A 69 7.04 -3.05 38.17
CA LYS A 69 6.80 -1.63 38.34
C LYS A 69 6.22 -1.38 39.72
N GLU A 70 7.01 -0.75 40.58
CA GLU A 70 6.69 -0.54 42.00
C GLU A 70 6.35 -1.87 42.72
N VAL A 71 5.06 -2.06 43.12
CA VAL A 71 4.58 -3.25 43.84
C VAL A 71 3.89 -4.23 42.88
N ASP A 72 3.58 -3.80 41.65
CA ASP A 72 2.83 -4.53 40.64
C ASP A 72 3.69 -4.86 39.40
N PHE A 73 3.08 -5.42 38.38
CA PHE A 73 3.71 -5.70 37.10
C PHE A 73 3.02 -4.92 35.99
N GLU A 74 3.76 -4.36 35.06
CA GLU A 74 3.24 -3.67 33.88
C GLU A 74 3.41 -4.56 32.64
N ILE A 75 2.35 -4.68 31.84
CA ILE A 75 2.40 -5.46 30.58
C ILE A 75 3.25 -4.70 29.56
N VAL A 76 4.23 -5.40 29.01
CA VAL A 76 4.99 -4.96 27.84
C VAL A 76 4.41 -5.51 26.55
N ALA A 77 4.00 -6.80 26.54
CA ALA A 77 3.33 -7.41 25.39
C ALA A 77 2.36 -8.51 25.85
N GLY A 78 1.23 -8.65 25.15
CA GLY A 78 0.23 -9.69 25.40
C GLY A 78 -1.08 -9.19 26.04
N ASN A 79 -1.45 -7.93 25.87
CA ASN A 79 -2.71 -7.35 26.39
C ASN A 79 -3.95 -8.20 26.06
N ARG A 80 -4.10 -8.69 24.82
CA ARG A 80 -5.23 -9.55 24.41
C ARG A 80 -5.25 -10.86 25.17
N ARG A 81 -4.07 -11.49 25.41
CA ARG A 81 -3.96 -12.73 26.19
C ARG A 81 -4.36 -12.53 27.64
N ARG A 82 -3.94 -11.41 28.26
CA ARG A 82 -4.38 -11.06 29.61
C ARG A 82 -5.90 -10.90 29.68
N GLU A 83 -6.50 -10.17 28.73
CA GLU A 83 -7.94 -9.94 28.73
C GLU A 83 -8.73 -11.24 28.50
N ALA A 84 -8.28 -12.11 27.60
CA ALA A 84 -8.86 -13.43 27.40
C ALA A 84 -8.80 -14.29 28.69
N CYS A 85 -7.65 -14.34 29.39
CA CYS A 85 -7.52 -15.04 30.67
C CYS A 85 -8.42 -14.42 31.76
N LYS A 86 -8.60 -13.10 31.77
CA LYS A 86 -9.52 -12.42 32.69
C LYS A 86 -10.99 -12.79 32.41
N LEU A 87 -11.41 -12.86 31.16
CA LEU A 87 -12.73 -13.33 30.75
C LEU A 87 -12.95 -14.79 31.15
N LEU A 88 -11.91 -15.63 31.10
CA LEU A 88 -11.93 -17.00 31.60
C LEU A 88 -11.86 -17.10 33.13
N ARG A 89 -11.84 -15.98 33.86
CA ARG A 89 -11.76 -15.90 35.34
C ARG A 89 -10.56 -16.60 35.95
N TRP A 90 -9.45 -16.63 35.23
CA TRP A 90 -8.20 -17.15 35.77
C TRP A 90 -7.69 -16.27 36.91
N LYS A 91 -7.17 -16.87 37.97
CA LYS A 91 -6.61 -16.13 39.11
C LYS A 91 -5.17 -15.76 38.89
N LYS A 92 -4.42 -16.63 38.20
CA LYS A 92 -3.00 -16.45 37.87
C LYS A 92 -2.77 -16.68 36.38
N ILE A 93 -1.76 -16.04 35.84
CA ILE A 93 -1.32 -16.18 34.44
C ILE A 93 0.17 -16.37 34.41
N THR A 94 0.63 -17.27 33.55
CA THR A 94 2.07 -17.46 33.28
C THR A 94 2.62 -16.23 32.56
N CYS A 95 3.61 -15.60 33.17
CA CYS A 95 4.25 -14.38 32.68
C CYS A 95 5.76 -14.62 32.48
N HIS A 96 6.32 -13.98 31.49
CA HIS A 96 7.76 -13.78 31.34
C HIS A 96 8.11 -12.42 31.94
N VAL A 97 8.76 -12.43 33.09
CA VAL A 97 9.15 -11.24 33.82
C VAL A 97 10.53 -10.81 33.37
N VAL A 98 10.64 -9.60 32.85
CA VAL A 98 11.88 -9.03 32.33
C VAL A 98 12.09 -7.65 32.95
N ASN A 99 13.32 -7.38 33.41
CA ASN A 99 13.65 -6.06 33.94
C ASN A 99 13.97 -5.10 32.80
N LEU A 100 13.03 -4.22 32.48
CA LEU A 100 13.11 -3.22 31.39
C LEU A 100 12.82 -1.85 31.96
N ASP A 101 13.61 -0.86 31.54
CA ASP A 101 13.27 0.55 31.76
C ASP A 101 12.10 1.00 30.86
N ASP A 102 11.61 2.23 31.02
CA ASP A 102 10.45 2.74 30.27
C ASP A 102 10.70 2.76 28.77
N LYS A 103 11.91 3.17 28.35
CA LYS A 103 12.33 3.21 26.94
C LYS A 103 12.37 1.80 26.35
N GLN A 104 13.04 0.88 27.03
CA GLN A 104 13.18 -0.51 26.58
C GLN A 104 11.82 -1.23 26.50
N ALA A 105 10.94 -1.00 27.48
CA ALA A 105 9.58 -1.56 27.48
C ALA A 105 8.76 -1.06 26.29
N PHE A 106 8.81 0.24 26.01
CA PHE A 106 8.14 0.84 24.87
C PHE A 106 8.70 0.32 23.53
N GLU A 107 10.03 0.29 23.38
CA GLU A 107 10.70 -0.25 22.18
C GLU A 107 10.31 -1.72 21.92
N THR A 108 10.33 -2.55 22.96
CA THR A 108 9.95 -3.96 22.87
C THR A 108 8.49 -4.13 22.45
N SER A 109 7.58 -3.35 23.06
CA SER A 109 6.18 -3.35 22.71
C SER A 109 5.95 -2.88 21.27
N LEU A 110 6.63 -1.84 20.83
CA LEU A 110 6.55 -1.31 19.47
C LEU A 110 7.04 -2.33 18.43
N ILE A 111 8.20 -2.93 18.66
CA ILE A 111 8.77 -3.95 17.76
C ILE A 111 7.84 -5.17 17.64
N GLU A 112 7.29 -5.64 18.77
CA GLU A 112 6.35 -6.76 18.78
C GLU A 112 5.10 -6.47 17.94
N ASN A 113 4.49 -5.30 18.11
CA ASN A 113 3.30 -4.91 17.38
C ASN A 113 3.57 -4.70 15.88
N LEU A 114 4.73 -4.12 15.51
CA LEU A 114 5.13 -3.96 14.11
C LEU A 114 5.38 -5.30 13.41
N HIS A 115 5.99 -6.27 14.08
CA HIS A 115 6.23 -7.60 13.52
C HIS A 115 4.93 -8.37 13.28
N ARG A 116 3.89 -8.10 14.04
CA ARG A 116 2.57 -8.71 13.85
C ARG A 116 1.71 -8.01 12.81
N GLU A 117 2.19 -6.91 12.20
CA GLU A 117 1.41 -6.08 11.28
C GLU A 117 0.04 -5.66 11.87
N THR A 118 0.02 -5.40 13.18
CA THR A 118 -1.22 -5.16 13.93
C THR A 118 -1.50 -3.71 14.24
N LEU A 119 -0.53 -2.80 14.00
CA LEU A 119 -0.73 -1.37 14.21
C LEU A 119 -1.34 -0.74 12.96
N GLU A 120 -2.38 0.04 13.18
CA GLU A 120 -2.92 0.93 12.17
C GLU A 120 -1.90 2.04 11.83
N PRO A 121 -1.91 2.59 10.59
CA PRO A 121 -0.93 3.60 10.17
C PRO A 121 -0.87 4.83 11.08
N ILE A 122 -1.98 5.21 11.69
CA ILE A 122 -2.06 6.35 12.61
C ILE A 122 -1.54 5.97 14.01
N GLU A 123 -1.83 4.77 14.50
CA GLU A 123 -1.27 4.26 15.77
C GLU A 123 0.27 4.16 15.68
N GLU A 124 0.76 3.65 14.53
CA GLU A 124 2.20 3.60 14.23
C GLU A 124 2.83 5.00 14.24
N ALA A 125 2.17 5.97 13.60
CA ALA A 125 2.62 7.36 13.56
C ALA A 125 2.66 8.01 14.96
N GLN A 126 1.65 7.75 15.79
CA GLN A 126 1.57 8.23 17.18
C GLN A 126 2.69 7.63 18.02
N ALA A 127 2.95 6.33 17.89
CA ALA A 127 4.04 5.68 18.61
C ALA A 127 5.41 6.25 18.23
N TYR A 128 5.66 6.50 16.94
CA TYR A 128 6.91 7.12 16.49
C TYR A 128 7.05 8.55 16.99
N LYS A 129 5.97 9.34 16.95
CA LYS A 129 5.98 10.70 17.50
C LYS A 129 6.26 10.70 19.01
N ALA A 130 5.59 9.81 19.76
CA ALA A 130 5.79 9.67 21.19
C ALA A 130 7.27 9.39 21.52
N TYR A 131 7.90 8.44 20.81
CA TYR A 131 9.30 8.11 21.02
C TYR A 131 10.24 9.28 20.75
N VAL A 132 10.04 9.97 19.60
CA VAL A 132 10.98 11.00 19.12
C VAL A 132 10.76 12.35 19.78
N ALA A 133 9.50 12.79 19.90
CA ALA A 133 9.15 14.14 20.32
C ALA A 133 8.64 14.22 21.76
N ASP A 134 7.73 13.35 22.16
CA ASP A 134 7.05 13.47 23.45
C ASP A 134 7.94 12.97 24.60
N PHE A 135 8.65 11.87 24.39
CA PHE A 135 9.58 11.31 25.38
C PHE A 135 11.05 11.73 25.17
N GLY A 136 11.41 12.12 23.93
CA GLY A 136 12.78 12.49 23.62
C GLY A 136 13.79 11.35 23.80
N TRP A 137 13.37 10.10 23.68
CA TRP A 137 14.22 8.92 23.93
C TRP A 137 15.28 8.70 22.87
N GLY A 138 15.12 9.31 21.69
CA GLY A 138 16.10 9.25 20.61
C GLY A 138 15.58 9.88 19.33
N GLY A 139 16.47 10.02 18.35
CA GLY A 139 16.13 10.58 17.05
C GLY A 139 15.48 9.57 16.10
N VAL A 140 14.91 10.09 15.00
CA VAL A 140 14.30 9.28 13.93
C VAL A 140 15.26 8.19 13.42
N SER A 141 16.56 8.51 13.27
CA SER A 141 17.55 7.55 12.76
C SER A 141 17.84 6.40 13.74
N GLU A 142 17.80 6.68 15.06
CA GLU A 142 17.97 5.66 16.08
C GLU A 142 16.75 4.72 16.10
N LEU A 143 15.55 5.30 16.15
CA LEU A 143 14.32 4.53 16.10
C LEU A 143 14.24 3.65 14.84
N ALA A 144 14.63 4.21 13.68
CA ALA A 144 14.64 3.51 12.40
C ALA A 144 15.47 2.22 12.44
N LYS A 145 16.68 2.30 13.03
CA LYS A 145 17.55 1.12 13.22
C LYS A 145 16.90 0.07 14.10
N LYS A 146 16.24 0.49 15.20
CA LYS A 146 15.60 -0.43 16.15
C LYS A 146 14.39 -1.16 15.56
N VAL A 147 13.54 -0.43 14.83
CA VAL A 147 12.31 -1.02 14.23
C VAL A 147 12.55 -1.63 12.85
N GLY A 148 13.77 -1.56 12.29
CA GLY A 148 14.10 -2.14 10.99
C GLY A 148 13.44 -1.41 9.81
N LYS A 149 13.18 -0.10 9.94
CA LYS A 149 12.59 0.74 8.89
C LYS A 149 13.58 1.84 8.44
N SER A 150 13.32 2.49 7.32
CA SER A 150 14.14 3.64 6.93
C SER A 150 13.74 4.91 7.72
N PRO A 151 14.67 5.84 7.96
CA PRO A 151 14.35 7.13 8.59
C PRO A 151 13.29 7.92 7.82
N SER A 152 13.32 7.83 6.49
CA SER A 152 12.31 8.45 5.62
C SER A 152 10.91 7.87 5.85
N TYR A 153 10.80 6.55 6.05
CA TYR A 153 9.52 5.90 6.36
C TYR A 153 8.93 6.43 7.65
N ILE A 154 9.72 6.49 8.73
CA ILE A 154 9.28 7.00 10.03
C ILE A 154 8.83 8.47 9.92
N THR A 155 9.62 9.30 9.23
CA THR A 155 9.28 10.71 9.03
C THR A 155 7.97 10.88 8.27
N LYS A 156 7.73 10.07 7.23
CA LYS A 156 6.48 10.10 6.46
C LYS A 156 5.29 9.66 7.31
N ARG A 157 5.45 8.61 8.12
CA ARG A 157 4.42 8.16 9.06
C ARG A 157 4.03 9.24 10.06
N ILE A 158 5.01 9.86 10.73
CA ILE A 158 4.74 10.95 11.68
C ILE A 158 3.98 12.11 11.02
N LYS A 159 4.27 12.43 9.75
CA LYS A 159 3.57 13.48 9.01
C LYS A 159 2.07 13.20 8.81
N LEU A 160 1.63 11.94 8.83
CA LEU A 160 0.20 11.61 8.74
C LEU A 160 -0.63 12.26 9.84
N LEU A 161 -0.03 12.50 11.02
CA LEU A 161 -0.70 13.16 12.15
C LEU A 161 -1.02 14.64 11.90
N ASN A 162 -0.45 15.25 10.86
CA ASN A 162 -0.71 16.63 10.47
C ASN A 162 -1.84 16.75 9.44
N LEU A 163 -2.45 15.65 9.02
CA LEU A 163 -3.59 15.64 8.10
C LEU A 163 -4.87 16.08 8.82
N PRO A 164 -5.84 16.64 8.09
CA PRO A 164 -7.16 16.93 8.63
C PRO A 164 -7.86 15.70 9.22
N ASN A 165 -8.72 15.90 10.21
CA ASN A 165 -9.39 14.81 10.93
C ASN A 165 -10.25 13.92 10.01
N ASP A 166 -10.90 14.48 9.00
CA ASP A 166 -11.67 13.73 8.00
C ASP A 166 -10.80 12.76 7.20
N VAL A 167 -9.60 13.19 6.82
CA VAL A 167 -8.62 12.32 6.13
C VAL A 167 -8.08 11.25 7.08
N ILE A 168 -7.82 11.59 8.33
CA ILE A 168 -7.40 10.62 9.37
C ILE A 168 -8.50 9.58 9.62
N ASN A 169 -9.77 10.00 9.69
CA ASN A 169 -10.89 9.09 9.83
C ASN A 169 -11.00 8.12 8.64
N SER A 170 -10.80 8.62 7.43
CA SER A 170 -10.77 7.78 6.22
C SER A 170 -9.65 6.73 6.22
N LEU A 171 -8.55 6.98 6.93
CA LEU A 171 -7.48 5.99 7.15
C LEU A 171 -7.92 4.89 8.14
N TYR A 172 -8.61 5.25 9.23
CA TYR A 172 -9.17 4.27 10.18
C TYR A 172 -10.25 3.40 9.55
N GLU A 173 -11.08 3.98 8.69
CA GLU A 173 -12.12 3.25 7.94
C GLU A 173 -11.55 2.41 6.78
N THR A 174 -10.25 2.41 6.58
CA THR A 174 -9.56 1.74 5.45
C THR A 174 -10.04 2.16 4.06
N SER A 175 -10.83 3.23 3.98
CA SER A 175 -11.32 3.80 2.73
C SER A 175 -10.21 4.53 1.95
N LEU A 176 -9.16 4.99 2.64
CA LEU A 176 -7.97 5.64 2.08
C LEU A 176 -6.70 4.83 2.39
N ASN A 177 -5.89 4.56 1.37
CA ASN A 177 -4.61 3.88 1.55
C ASN A 177 -3.57 4.83 2.17
N SER A 178 -2.79 4.33 3.14
CA SER A 178 -1.75 5.11 3.83
C SER A 178 -0.70 5.72 2.89
N SER A 179 -0.34 5.03 1.80
CA SER A 179 0.60 5.56 0.81
C SER A 179 0.02 6.78 0.05
N VAL A 180 -1.29 6.82 -0.16
CA VAL A 180 -1.97 7.97 -0.76
C VAL A 180 -2.00 9.13 0.24
N ALA A 181 -2.30 8.86 1.50
CA ALA A 181 -2.27 9.87 2.55
C ALA A 181 -0.87 10.49 2.75
N GLU A 182 0.19 9.69 2.60
CA GLU A 182 1.58 10.22 2.60
C GLU A 182 1.83 11.23 1.48
N GLU A 183 1.25 11.03 0.29
CA GLU A 183 1.35 12.01 -0.80
C GLU A 183 0.57 13.29 -0.46
N LEU A 184 -0.64 13.18 0.13
CA LEU A 184 -1.43 14.33 0.56
C LEU A 184 -0.74 15.20 1.60
N CYS A 185 0.11 14.63 2.47
CA CYS A 185 0.94 15.37 3.43
C CYS A 185 1.88 16.40 2.76
N SER A 186 2.11 16.29 1.47
CA SER A 186 2.96 17.22 0.73
C SER A 186 2.27 18.55 0.40
N LEU A 187 0.95 18.63 0.50
CA LEU A 187 0.16 19.83 0.30
C LEU A 187 0.13 20.67 1.58
N LYS A 188 0.24 21.99 1.45
CA LYS A 188 0.23 22.89 2.60
C LYS A 188 -1.18 23.29 3.07
N ASN A 189 -2.17 23.19 2.17
CA ASN A 189 -3.54 23.66 2.45
C ASN A 189 -4.41 22.48 2.93
N PRO A 190 -4.91 22.48 4.18
CA PRO A 190 -5.75 21.42 4.73
C PRO A 190 -7.04 21.19 3.96
N LEU A 191 -7.69 22.27 3.47
CA LEU A 191 -8.91 22.14 2.67
C LEU A 191 -8.68 21.36 1.37
N LYS A 192 -7.55 21.63 0.70
CA LYS A 192 -7.17 20.88 -0.50
C LYS A 192 -6.82 19.44 -0.21
N GLN A 193 -6.25 19.15 0.97
CA GLN A 193 -5.99 17.76 1.40
C GLN A 193 -7.30 16.98 1.53
N SER A 194 -8.31 17.57 2.18
CA SER A 194 -9.64 16.96 2.34
C SER A 194 -10.37 16.79 1.00
N GLU A 195 -10.40 17.82 0.16
CA GLU A 195 -11.04 17.78 -1.17
C GLU A 195 -10.45 16.67 -2.06
N LEU A 196 -9.10 16.56 -2.07
CA LEU A 196 -8.43 15.57 -2.89
C LEU A 196 -8.58 14.16 -2.30
N ALA A 197 -8.57 14.00 -0.98
CA ALA A 197 -8.86 12.73 -0.33
C ALA A 197 -10.24 12.21 -0.73
N ASP A 198 -11.26 13.05 -0.63
CA ASP A 198 -12.63 12.75 -1.05
C ASP A 198 -12.73 12.34 -2.52
N LEU A 199 -12.06 13.10 -3.40
CA LEU A 199 -12.04 12.80 -4.83
C LEU A 199 -11.38 11.44 -5.12
N ILE A 200 -10.26 11.15 -4.46
CA ILE A 200 -9.51 9.90 -4.61
C ILE A 200 -10.35 8.71 -4.15
N ILE A 201 -11.04 8.84 -3.00
CA ILE A 201 -11.91 7.80 -2.44
C ILE A 201 -13.09 7.54 -3.38
N ARG A 202 -13.85 8.59 -3.74
CA ARG A 202 -15.05 8.46 -4.60
C ARG A 202 -14.76 7.88 -5.97
N ARG A 203 -13.58 8.18 -6.55
CA ARG A 203 -13.18 7.70 -7.88
C ARG A 203 -12.29 6.46 -7.85
N HIS A 204 -12.02 5.90 -6.69
CA HIS A 204 -11.13 4.74 -6.50
C HIS A 204 -9.81 4.89 -7.26
N LEU A 205 -9.16 6.06 -7.12
CA LEU A 205 -7.95 6.36 -7.87
C LEU A 205 -6.76 5.55 -7.35
N SER A 206 -5.94 5.07 -8.28
CA SER A 206 -4.67 4.41 -7.92
C SER A 206 -3.67 5.40 -7.33
N LEU A 207 -2.69 4.89 -6.56
CA LEU A 207 -1.60 5.70 -5.98
C LEU A 207 -0.89 6.57 -7.03
N ARG A 208 -0.68 6.06 -8.24
CA ARG A 208 -0.06 6.81 -9.34
C ARG A 208 -0.91 8.04 -9.72
N LYS A 209 -2.21 7.85 -9.92
CA LYS A 209 -3.13 8.96 -10.26
C LYS A 209 -3.28 9.95 -9.11
N ALA A 210 -3.29 9.47 -7.87
CA ALA A 210 -3.32 10.33 -6.68
C ALA A 210 -2.06 11.20 -6.61
N ARG A 211 -0.88 10.63 -6.87
CA ARG A 211 0.38 11.38 -6.93
C ARG A 211 0.37 12.45 -8.01
N GLU A 212 -0.05 12.11 -9.23
CA GLU A 212 -0.19 13.05 -10.34
C GLU A 212 -1.11 14.24 -9.98
N LEU A 213 -2.24 13.99 -9.30
CA LEU A 213 -3.15 15.02 -8.81
C LEU A 213 -2.52 15.92 -7.75
N VAL A 214 -1.82 15.33 -6.79
CA VAL A 214 -1.14 16.08 -5.72
C VAL A 214 -0.05 16.96 -6.29
N ASP A 215 0.77 16.47 -7.23
CA ASP A 215 1.84 17.23 -7.88
C ASP A 215 1.30 18.42 -8.66
N HIS A 216 0.16 18.25 -9.34
CA HIS A 216 -0.53 19.35 -10.02
C HIS A 216 -0.94 20.46 -9.04
N HIS A 217 -1.49 20.11 -7.87
CA HIS A 217 -1.92 21.08 -6.86
C HIS A 217 -0.77 21.68 -6.03
N ARG A 218 0.42 21.10 -6.11
CA ARG A 218 1.66 21.63 -5.49
C ARG A 218 2.22 22.85 -6.19
N GLY A 219 1.74 23.17 -7.39
CA GLY A 219 2.31 24.23 -8.21
C GLY A 219 3.63 23.84 -8.89
N ASN A 220 4.07 22.59 -8.75
CA ASN A 220 5.01 22.01 -9.69
C ASN A 220 4.21 21.86 -10.99
N LYS A 221 4.54 22.70 -11.97
CA LYS A 221 4.06 22.59 -13.35
C LYS A 221 4.49 21.23 -13.94
N VAL A 222 3.84 20.16 -13.52
CA VAL A 222 3.48 19.15 -14.46
C VAL A 222 2.24 19.74 -15.10
N ASP A 223 2.37 20.31 -16.27
CA ASP A 223 1.22 20.60 -17.11
C ASP A 223 0.45 19.27 -17.15
N PHE A 224 -0.67 19.22 -16.41
CA PHE A 224 -1.71 18.26 -16.65
C PHE A 224 -2.28 18.73 -18.00
N THR A 225 -1.46 18.53 -19.01
CA THR A 225 -1.93 18.66 -20.35
C THR A 225 -2.98 17.57 -20.46
N PHE A 226 -4.17 17.95 -20.83
CA PHE A 226 -5.21 17.11 -21.41
C PHE A 226 -4.59 16.08 -22.39
N ASP A 227 -3.38 16.29 -22.77
CA ASP A 227 -2.40 15.56 -23.53
C ASP A 227 -2.07 14.19 -22.96
N SER A 228 -1.82 14.02 -21.64
CA SER A 228 -1.46 12.71 -21.06
C SER A 228 -2.63 11.72 -21.10
N SER A 229 -3.88 12.22 -21.04
CA SER A 229 -5.07 11.38 -21.20
C SER A 229 -5.27 10.98 -22.66
N ILE A 230 -4.97 11.88 -23.61
CA ILE A 230 -5.05 11.60 -25.04
C ILE A 230 -3.94 10.65 -25.45
N GLU A 231 -2.69 10.88 -25.01
CA GLU A 231 -1.57 9.97 -25.25
C GLU A 231 -1.80 8.58 -24.64
N HIS A 232 -2.38 8.52 -23.42
CA HIS A 232 -2.75 7.23 -22.83
C HIS A 232 -3.79 6.51 -23.69
N SER A 233 -4.82 7.21 -24.15
CA SER A 233 -5.84 6.66 -25.04
C SER A 233 -5.24 6.15 -26.35
N ILE A 234 -4.32 6.90 -26.96
CA ILE A 234 -3.60 6.50 -28.18
C ILE A 234 -2.81 5.19 -27.94
N ARG A 235 -2.08 5.09 -26.82
CA ARG A 235 -1.33 3.85 -26.47
C ARG A 235 -2.25 2.65 -26.24
N VAL A 236 -3.44 2.87 -25.68
CA VAL A 236 -4.45 1.81 -25.53
C VAL A 236 -4.95 1.34 -26.90
N PHE A 237 -5.24 2.26 -27.82
CA PHE A 237 -5.61 1.91 -29.20
C PHE A 237 -4.49 1.11 -29.91
N ASP A 238 -3.22 1.52 -29.79
CA ASP A 238 -2.09 0.79 -30.37
C ASP A 238 -1.98 -0.63 -29.83
N LYS A 239 -2.16 -0.81 -28.52
CA LYS A 239 -2.13 -2.13 -27.89
C LYS A 239 -3.28 -3.02 -28.38
N LEU A 240 -4.49 -2.47 -28.50
CA LEU A 240 -5.66 -3.22 -29.01
C LEU A 240 -5.48 -3.60 -30.49
N ILE A 241 -5.01 -2.70 -31.33
CA ILE A 241 -4.73 -2.95 -32.73
C ILE A 241 -3.66 -4.05 -32.89
N LEU A 242 -2.61 -4.01 -32.06
CA LEU A 242 -1.58 -5.05 -32.05
C LEU A 242 -2.14 -6.43 -31.70
N LEU A 243 -2.97 -6.51 -30.63
CA LEU A 243 -3.60 -7.78 -30.22
C LEU A 243 -4.51 -8.36 -31.32
N LEU A 244 -5.30 -7.52 -31.98
CA LEU A 244 -6.16 -7.94 -33.09
C LEU A 244 -5.35 -8.39 -34.32
N ARG A 245 -4.20 -7.78 -34.60
CA ARG A 245 -3.30 -8.23 -35.67
C ARG A 245 -2.67 -9.59 -35.37
N VAL A 246 -2.29 -9.85 -34.11
CA VAL A 246 -1.82 -11.19 -33.70
C VAL A 246 -2.94 -12.23 -33.88
N ALA A 247 -4.17 -11.90 -33.50
CA ALA A 247 -5.32 -12.79 -33.72
C ALA A 247 -5.57 -13.05 -35.20
N LEU A 248 -5.44 -12.04 -36.09
CA LEU A 248 -5.53 -12.19 -37.54
C LEU A 248 -4.50 -13.18 -38.11
N ASN A 249 -3.26 -13.07 -37.66
CA ASN A 249 -2.19 -13.97 -38.08
C ASN A 249 -2.47 -15.41 -37.66
N ASN A 250 -2.95 -15.61 -36.43
CA ASN A 250 -3.33 -16.95 -35.95
C ASN A 250 -4.51 -17.55 -36.75
N ILE A 251 -5.52 -16.72 -37.06
CA ILE A 251 -6.66 -17.17 -37.93
C ILE A 251 -6.13 -17.48 -39.33
N GLY A 252 -5.19 -16.69 -39.86
CA GLY A 252 -4.57 -16.97 -41.17
C GLY A 252 -3.84 -18.33 -41.19
N ALA A 253 -3.10 -18.67 -40.13
CA ALA A 253 -2.48 -19.98 -39.99
C ALA A 253 -3.52 -21.11 -39.93
N LEU A 254 -4.58 -20.96 -39.12
CA LEU A 254 -5.65 -21.93 -38.99
C LEU A 254 -6.41 -22.16 -40.32
N ILE A 255 -6.56 -21.12 -41.15
CA ILE A 255 -7.16 -21.26 -42.50
C ILE A 255 -6.26 -22.11 -43.41
N SER A 256 -4.93 -21.91 -43.32
CA SER A 256 -3.96 -22.70 -44.11
C SER A 256 -3.90 -24.16 -43.63
N ASP A 257 -4.01 -24.40 -42.32
CA ASP A 257 -3.96 -25.75 -41.75
C ASP A 257 -5.24 -26.59 -42.02
N ASN A 258 -6.37 -25.96 -42.40
CA ASN A 258 -7.66 -26.60 -42.61
C ASN A 258 -8.16 -26.38 -44.05
N GLU A 259 -7.30 -26.60 -45.07
CA GLU A 259 -7.63 -26.39 -46.46
C GLU A 259 -8.75 -27.33 -46.98
N ASP A 260 -8.84 -28.53 -46.42
CA ASP A 260 -9.76 -29.57 -46.83
C ASP A 260 -11.19 -29.43 -46.23
N GLU A 261 -11.34 -28.65 -45.14
CA GLU A 261 -12.62 -28.47 -44.44
C GLU A 261 -13.28 -27.13 -44.81
N TRP A 262 -14.07 -27.14 -45.89
CA TRP A 262 -14.66 -25.91 -46.43
C TRP A 262 -15.56 -25.16 -45.43
N VAL A 263 -16.29 -25.84 -44.52
CA VAL A 263 -17.17 -25.21 -43.52
C VAL A 263 -16.30 -24.43 -42.47
N VAL A 264 -15.26 -25.09 -41.99
CA VAL A 264 -14.35 -24.46 -41.01
C VAL A 264 -13.65 -23.24 -41.64
N ARG A 265 -13.23 -23.38 -42.88
CA ARG A 265 -12.60 -22.29 -43.64
C ARG A 265 -13.53 -21.10 -43.83
N GLU A 266 -14.81 -21.34 -44.19
CA GLU A 266 -15.81 -20.27 -44.38
C GLU A 266 -16.02 -19.49 -43.07
N VAL A 267 -16.18 -20.18 -41.93
CA VAL A 267 -16.34 -19.57 -40.63
C VAL A 267 -15.11 -18.76 -40.22
N LEU A 268 -13.90 -19.28 -40.44
CA LEU A 268 -12.66 -18.58 -40.13
C LEU A 268 -12.47 -17.33 -41.02
N MET A 269 -12.83 -17.40 -42.30
CA MET A 269 -12.82 -16.26 -43.22
C MET A 269 -13.79 -15.16 -42.79
N TYR A 270 -15.01 -15.55 -42.34
CA TYR A 270 -15.98 -14.61 -41.79
C TYR A 270 -15.39 -13.86 -40.55
N HIS A 271 -14.81 -14.57 -39.58
CA HIS A 271 -14.20 -13.97 -38.39
C HIS A 271 -12.99 -13.11 -38.74
N ARG A 272 -12.16 -13.54 -39.70
CA ARG A 272 -11.06 -12.74 -40.22
C ARG A 272 -11.53 -11.38 -40.73
N ASN A 273 -12.60 -11.38 -41.55
CA ASN A 273 -13.17 -10.14 -42.08
C ASN A 273 -13.75 -9.24 -40.98
N MET A 274 -14.41 -9.81 -39.98
CA MET A 274 -14.90 -9.05 -38.81
C MET A 274 -13.75 -8.36 -38.05
N ILE A 275 -12.65 -9.08 -37.82
CA ILE A 275 -11.49 -8.51 -37.12
C ILE A 275 -10.85 -7.39 -37.96
N HIS A 276 -10.77 -7.54 -39.29
CA HIS A 276 -10.28 -6.45 -40.15
C HIS A 276 -11.14 -5.20 -40.01
N GLN A 277 -12.47 -5.32 -40.04
CA GLN A 277 -13.38 -4.20 -39.83
C GLN A 277 -13.19 -3.53 -38.47
N GLN A 278 -12.98 -4.33 -37.41
CA GLN A 278 -12.72 -3.77 -36.07
C GLN A 278 -11.40 -3.01 -36.00
N ILE A 279 -10.35 -3.52 -36.65
CA ILE A 279 -9.05 -2.82 -36.73
C ILE A 279 -9.22 -1.48 -37.44
N ASP A 280 -9.94 -1.43 -38.56
CA ASP A 280 -10.17 -0.19 -39.31
C ASP A 280 -10.96 0.84 -38.51
N LEU A 281 -11.96 0.41 -37.75
CA LEU A 281 -12.69 1.27 -36.82
C LEU A 281 -11.77 1.84 -35.73
N LEU A 282 -10.94 1.01 -35.12
CA LEU A 282 -10.00 1.46 -34.08
C LEU A 282 -8.96 2.43 -34.65
N ILE A 283 -8.46 2.21 -35.86
CA ILE A 283 -7.54 3.13 -36.55
C ILE A 283 -8.23 4.45 -36.83
N LYS A 284 -9.49 4.43 -37.26
CA LYS A 284 -10.29 5.63 -37.52
C LYS A 284 -10.51 6.45 -36.24
N GLU A 285 -10.85 5.81 -35.15
CA GLU A 285 -11.01 6.47 -33.85
C GLU A 285 -9.67 7.02 -33.34
N LYS A 286 -8.58 6.24 -33.42
CA LYS A 286 -7.23 6.69 -33.04
C LYS A 286 -6.85 7.99 -33.79
N ARG A 287 -7.08 8.06 -35.12
CA ARG A 287 -6.80 9.26 -35.92
C ARG A 287 -7.58 10.50 -35.45
N LYS A 288 -8.76 10.33 -34.84
CA LYS A 288 -9.48 11.48 -34.23
C LYS A 288 -8.74 12.00 -33.00
N PHE A 289 -8.19 11.11 -32.17
CA PHE A 289 -7.37 11.50 -31.02
C PHE A 289 -6.05 12.13 -31.45
N ASP A 290 -5.37 11.59 -32.46
CA ASP A 290 -4.13 12.16 -33.02
C ASP A 290 -4.37 13.59 -33.55
N ARG A 291 -5.49 13.84 -34.27
CA ARG A 291 -5.84 15.19 -34.73
C ARG A 291 -6.11 16.16 -33.57
N ARG A 292 -6.76 15.70 -32.49
CA ARG A 292 -6.99 16.52 -31.30
C ARG A 292 -5.66 16.87 -30.61
N LEU A 293 -4.73 15.91 -30.52
CA LEU A 293 -3.39 16.14 -29.97
C LEU A 293 -2.62 17.18 -30.79
N LEU A 294 -2.64 17.05 -32.12
CA LEU A 294 -2.01 18.02 -33.03
C LEU A 294 -2.64 19.43 -32.91
N ALA A 295 -3.96 19.52 -32.80
CA ALA A 295 -4.64 20.81 -32.65
C ALA A 295 -4.28 21.51 -31.34
N LEU A 296 -4.10 20.78 -30.25
CA LEU A 296 -3.66 21.30 -28.96
C LEU A 296 -2.21 21.78 -29.01
N ASN A 297 -1.32 21.06 -29.69
CA ASN A 297 0.09 21.44 -29.87
C ASN A 297 0.26 22.69 -30.77
N PHE A 298 -0.67 22.95 -31.69
CA PHE A 298 -0.68 24.17 -32.53
C PHE A 298 -1.23 25.41 -31.81
N SER A 299 -2.07 25.25 -30.79
CA SER A 299 -2.62 26.34 -30.01
C SER A 299 -1.75 26.81 -28.84
N ALA A 300 -0.61 26.14 -28.58
CA ALA A 300 0.34 26.57 -27.56
C ALA A 300 1.11 27.84 -27.97
N PRO A 301 1.28 28.82 -27.05
CA PRO A 301 1.98 30.06 -27.35
C PRO A 301 3.44 29.80 -27.76
N LYS A 302 3.93 30.63 -28.71
CA LYS A 302 5.24 30.47 -29.42
C LYS A 302 6.50 30.34 -28.53
N ASN A 303 6.39 30.61 -27.24
CA ASN A 303 7.52 30.50 -26.30
C ASN A 303 7.86 29.05 -25.83
N PHE A 304 7.14 28.06 -26.35
CA PHE A 304 7.31 26.62 -25.95
C PHE A 304 7.96 25.74 -27.02
N ARG A 305 8.41 26.32 -28.15
CA ARG A 305 8.94 25.56 -29.30
C ARG A 305 10.40 25.14 -29.20
N ALA A 306 11.10 25.43 -28.11
CA ALA A 306 12.52 25.06 -27.95
C ALA A 306 12.65 23.82 -27.04
N GLY A 307 12.58 22.61 -27.61
CA GLY A 307 12.91 21.41 -26.85
C GLY A 307 12.49 20.05 -27.40
N ILE A 308 11.83 19.97 -28.55
CA ILE A 308 11.47 18.67 -29.12
C ILE A 308 12.22 18.44 -30.44
N THR A 309 13.38 17.83 -30.36
CA THR A 309 14.05 17.20 -31.52
C THR A 309 13.36 15.88 -31.84
N VAL A 310 12.45 15.90 -32.81
CA VAL A 310 11.91 14.68 -33.42
C VAL A 310 13.03 14.04 -34.24
N LYS A 311 13.57 12.92 -33.77
CA LYS A 311 14.42 12.05 -34.59
C LYS A 311 13.54 11.41 -35.67
N ASN A 312 13.49 12.02 -36.83
CA ASN A 312 13.00 11.43 -38.06
C ASN A 312 14.02 10.41 -38.53
N ASN A 313 13.78 9.14 -38.30
CA ASN A 313 14.51 8.07 -39.02
C ASN A 313 13.94 8.05 -40.45
N GLY A 314 14.69 8.71 -41.33
CA GLY A 314 14.38 8.74 -42.75
C GLY A 314 14.47 7.36 -43.41
N LYS A 315 13.35 6.94 -43.99
CA LYS A 315 13.34 6.18 -45.24
C LYS A 315 12.38 6.89 -46.19
N LYS A 316 12.98 7.52 -47.19
CA LYS A 316 12.30 7.95 -48.41
C LYS A 316 11.91 6.69 -49.16
N GLU A 317 10.65 6.42 -49.32
CA GLU A 317 10.12 5.59 -50.37
C GLU A 317 9.46 6.53 -51.39
N GLU A 318 10.11 6.66 -52.52
CA GLU A 318 9.55 7.26 -53.72
C GLU A 318 8.44 6.36 -54.24
N TYR A 319 7.25 6.90 -54.35
CA TYR A 319 6.17 6.31 -55.12
C TYR A 319 6.02 7.15 -56.38
N GLU A 320 6.39 6.54 -57.53
CA GLU A 320 5.93 6.98 -58.83
C GLU A 320 4.48 6.60 -59.04
N PRO A 321 3.70 7.46 -59.71
CA PRO A 321 2.30 7.16 -60.01
C PRO A 321 2.17 6.37 -61.33
N CYS A 322 1.39 5.30 -61.30
CA CYS A 322 0.69 4.76 -62.45
C CYS A 322 -0.79 4.74 -62.11
#